data_a393309ce2aade1dbd9cae834588f780
#
_entry.id   a393309ce2aade1dbd9cae834588f780
#
_cell.length_a   1.000
_cell.length_b   1.000
_cell.length_c   1.000
_cell.angle_alpha   90.00
_cell.angle_beta   90.00
_cell.angle_gamma   90.00
#
_symmetry.space_group_name_H-M   'P 1'
#
loop_
_entity.id
_entity.type
_entity.pdbx_description
1 polymer ?
#
loop_
_entity_poly.entity_id
_entity_poly.type
_entity_poly.pdbx_seq_one_letter_code
_entity_poly.pdbx_strand_id
1 'polypeptide(L)'
;RDVERSRGLGDVYKRQTLDEIFSYLNNAGKPCLIAIDEFQQITKYADDPNIEAALRTHIQRCSNAHFVFSGSHRHLMGAMFTSPARPFYQSVTLINLPPISVDKYAEFCLKHFERVSKHLDTLVVTELYERFNGITSYMQKVMNILFSMTGTGEICIPSMIDTAINDLLDFSADTYDALLYQMPEKQRIVFMAIAAEGKAKAISSGDFVRKYKLQSASSVSSAVKGLLEKDFITYDKGIYQVYDQFFQLWLQRNKL
;
A
#
# COMPACT_ATOMS: atom_id res chain seq x y z
N ARG A 1 36.98 8.58 12.01
CA ARG A 1 36.87 8.53 13.49
C ARG A 1 35.67 9.32 14.00
N ASP A 2 35.32 10.46 13.42
CA ASP A 2 34.17 11.27 13.88
C ASP A 2 32.82 10.69 13.45
N VAL A 3 32.74 10.02 12.30
CA VAL A 3 31.53 9.34 11.80
C VAL A 3 31.20 8.10 12.65
N GLU A 4 32.20 7.36 13.14
CA GLU A 4 31.97 6.21 14.02
C GLU A 4 31.53 6.62 15.43
N ARG A 5 32.05 7.75 15.95
CA ARG A 5 31.59 8.31 17.22
C ARG A 5 30.15 8.83 17.16
N SER A 6 29.77 9.45 16.06
CA SER A 6 28.41 9.96 15.82
C SER A 6 27.39 8.81 15.69
N ARG A 7 27.76 7.69 15.02
CA ARG A 7 26.93 6.48 14.96
C ARG A 7 26.72 5.85 16.35
N GLY A 8 27.78 5.70 17.15
CA GLY A 8 27.67 5.14 18.50
C GLY A 8 26.80 5.94 19.44
N LEU A 9 26.83 7.27 19.36
CA LEU A 9 25.95 8.15 20.14
C LEU A 9 24.48 7.99 19.71
N GLY A 10 24.18 7.93 18.42
CA GLY A 10 22.82 7.71 17.91
C GLY A 10 22.21 6.40 18.40
N ASP A 11 22.99 5.33 18.44
CA ASP A 11 22.52 4.00 18.90
C ASP A 11 22.28 3.97 20.42
N VAL A 12 23.08 4.69 21.20
CA VAL A 12 22.87 4.85 22.64
C VAL A 12 21.56 5.59 22.92
N TYR A 13 21.30 6.69 22.22
CA TYR A 13 20.05 7.45 22.39
C TYR A 13 18.82 6.65 21.99
N LYS A 14 18.88 5.90 20.89
CA LYS A 14 17.75 5.04 20.45
C LYS A 14 17.42 3.97 21.50
N ARG A 15 18.43 3.30 22.07
CA ARG A 15 18.23 2.29 23.11
C ARG A 15 17.68 2.92 24.38
N GLN A 16 18.22 4.04 24.81
CA GLN A 16 17.73 4.77 25.98
C GLN A 16 16.25 5.17 25.81
N THR A 17 15.86 5.64 24.62
CA THR A 17 14.46 5.98 24.32
C THR A 17 13.53 4.75 24.42
N LEU A 18 13.97 3.59 23.91
CA LEU A 18 13.20 2.36 24.06
C LEU A 18 13.08 1.95 25.53
N ASP A 19 14.17 2.00 26.30
CA ASP A 19 14.16 1.69 27.74
C ASP A 19 13.18 2.59 28.50
N GLU A 20 13.15 3.88 28.21
CA GLU A 20 12.23 4.85 28.81
C GLU A 20 10.76 4.55 28.46
N ILE A 21 10.46 4.30 27.18
CA ILE A 21 9.10 3.96 26.73
C ILE A 21 8.62 2.68 27.42
N PHE A 22 9.41 1.63 27.41
CA PHE A 22 9.01 0.35 27.97
C PHE A 22 8.97 0.37 29.52
N SER A 23 9.82 1.17 30.15
CA SER A 23 9.72 1.46 31.59
C SER A 23 8.39 2.14 31.93
N TYR A 24 7.99 3.15 31.14
CA TYR A 24 6.69 3.80 31.29
C TYR A 24 5.53 2.81 31.14
N LEU A 25 5.55 1.97 30.10
CA LEU A 25 4.50 0.98 29.86
C LEU A 25 4.39 -0.04 31.00
N ASN A 26 5.50 -0.54 31.51
CA ASN A 26 5.52 -1.50 32.62
C ASN A 26 5.01 -0.90 33.93
N ASN A 27 5.23 0.39 34.16
CA ASN A 27 4.80 1.12 35.36
C ASN A 27 3.43 1.80 35.21
N ALA A 28 2.78 1.69 34.06
CA ALA A 28 1.46 2.26 33.85
C ALA A 28 0.42 1.62 34.78
N GLY A 29 -0.44 2.44 35.40
CA GLY A 29 -1.46 1.98 36.35
C GLY A 29 -2.59 1.14 35.75
N LYS A 30 -2.61 0.98 34.41
CA LYS A 30 -3.58 0.19 33.65
C LYS A 30 -2.88 -0.56 32.52
N PRO A 31 -3.39 -1.76 32.12
CA PRO A 31 -2.89 -2.44 30.92
C PRO A 31 -2.99 -1.55 29.68
N CYS A 32 -1.94 -1.57 28.87
CA CYS A 32 -1.84 -0.78 27.66
C CYS A 32 -2.09 -1.65 26.41
N LEU A 33 -2.74 -1.09 25.40
CA LEU A 33 -2.80 -1.63 24.04
C LEU A 33 -2.05 -0.68 23.12
N ILE A 34 -0.99 -1.17 22.50
CA ILE A 34 -0.10 -0.39 21.63
C ILE A 34 -0.29 -0.89 20.20
N ALA A 35 -0.77 -0.02 19.32
CA ALA A 35 -0.84 -0.27 17.89
C ALA A 35 0.29 0.46 17.16
N ILE A 36 1.06 -0.29 16.36
CA ILE A 36 2.13 0.25 15.53
C ILE A 36 1.77 0.00 14.07
N ASP A 37 1.45 1.08 13.37
CA ASP A 37 1.11 1.02 11.95
C ASP A 37 2.37 1.08 11.08
N GLU A 38 2.25 0.53 9.85
CA GLU A 38 3.33 0.43 8.86
C GLU A 38 4.62 -0.19 9.47
N PHE A 39 4.44 -1.23 10.30
CA PHE A 39 5.51 -1.84 11.09
C PHE A 39 6.70 -2.32 10.24
N GLN A 40 6.48 -2.70 8.97
CA GLN A 40 7.56 -3.07 8.06
C GLN A 40 8.57 -1.94 7.82
N GLN A 41 8.24 -0.69 8.12
CA GLN A 41 9.18 0.42 7.98
C GLN A 41 10.42 0.26 8.88
N ILE A 42 10.31 -0.49 9.97
CA ILE A 42 11.46 -0.78 10.85
C ILE A 42 12.62 -1.44 10.08
N THR A 43 12.32 -2.17 9.00
CA THR A 43 13.33 -2.82 8.16
C THR A 43 14.15 -1.84 7.32
N LYS A 44 13.68 -0.60 7.17
CA LYS A 44 14.37 0.46 6.40
C LYS A 44 15.41 1.21 7.25
N TYR A 45 15.44 1.00 8.56
CA TYR A 45 16.47 1.57 9.42
C TYR A 45 17.79 0.80 9.28
N ALA A 46 18.41 0.95 8.09
CA ALA A 46 19.64 0.25 7.72
C ALA A 46 20.86 0.60 8.60
N ASP A 47 20.80 1.75 9.30
CA ASP A 47 21.88 2.21 10.17
C ASP A 47 21.97 1.45 11.50
N ASP A 48 20.94 0.69 11.88
CA ASP A 48 20.93 -0.17 13.05
C ASP A 48 20.29 -1.53 12.73
N PRO A 49 21.09 -2.50 12.27
CA PRO A 49 20.59 -3.85 11.96
C PRO A 49 20.04 -4.59 13.18
N ASN A 50 20.25 -4.06 14.38
CA ASN A 50 19.81 -4.66 15.63
C ASN A 50 18.52 -4.04 16.17
N ILE A 51 17.96 -2.98 15.56
CA ILE A 51 16.77 -2.30 16.08
C ILE A 51 15.56 -3.24 16.20
N GLU A 52 15.38 -4.11 15.23
CA GLU A 52 14.30 -5.11 15.24
C GLU A 52 14.46 -6.09 16.40
N ALA A 53 15.69 -6.57 16.65
CA ALA A 53 15.99 -7.47 17.77
C ALA A 53 15.87 -6.77 19.13
N ALA A 54 16.31 -5.52 19.23
CA ALA A 54 16.16 -4.71 20.42
C ALA A 54 14.68 -4.49 20.77
N LEU A 55 13.87 -4.06 19.80
CA LEU A 55 12.44 -3.87 19.98
C LEU A 55 11.73 -5.17 20.41
N ARG A 56 12.04 -6.30 19.77
CA ARG A 56 11.52 -7.60 20.18
C ARG A 56 11.84 -7.93 21.63
N THR A 57 13.08 -7.68 22.06
CA THR A 57 13.51 -7.96 23.43
C THR A 57 12.71 -7.13 24.45
N HIS A 58 12.46 -5.87 24.16
CA HIS A 58 11.64 -5.00 25.00
C HIS A 58 10.19 -5.47 25.05
N ILE A 59 9.60 -5.79 23.90
CA ILE A 59 8.22 -6.31 23.81
C ILE A 59 8.05 -7.58 24.61
N GLN A 60 8.98 -8.53 24.52
CA GLN A 60 8.92 -9.78 25.27
C GLN A 60 9.03 -9.61 26.78
N ARG A 61 9.69 -8.57 27.24
CA ARG A 61 9.83 -8.24 28.67
C ARG A 61 8.70 -7.36 29.21
N CYS A 62 7.89 -6.79 28.33
CA CYS A 62 6.80 -5.92 28.72
C CYS A 62 5.58 -6.76 29.12
N SER A 63 5.24 -6.78 30.39
CA SER A 63 4.13 -7.55 30.93
C SER A 63 2.80 -6.79 31.00
N ASN A 64 2.85 -5.46 30.91
CA ASN A 64 1.67 -4.60 31.08
C ASN A 64 1.15 -4.00 29.77
N ALA A 65 1.64 -4.48 28.61
CA ALA A 65 1.14 -4.04 27.31
C ALA A 65 0.95 -5.19 26.33
N HIS A 66 -0.08 -5.04 25.48
CA HIS A 66 -0.31 -5.87 24.29
C HIS A 66 0.03 -5.04 23.05
N PHE A 67 0.61 -5.70 22.05
CA PHE A 67 1.07 -5.04 20.82
C PHE A 67 0.29 -5.55 19.61
N VAL A 68 -0.15 -4.63 18.77
CA VAL A 68 -0.77 -4.89 17.47
C VAL A 68 0.10 -4.23 16.41
N PHE A 69 0.53 -5.01 15.43
CA PHE A 69 1.31 -4.52 14.29
C PHE A 69 0.45 -4.56 13.05
N SER A 70 0.35 -3.42 12.34
CA SER A 70 -0.30 -3.36 11.03
C SER A 70 0.71 -2.94 9.96
N GLY A 71 0.42 -3.28 8.72
CA GLY A 71 1.25 -2.90 7.59
C GLY A 71 0.61 -3.29 6.27
N SER A 72 0.80 -2.43 5.27
CA SER A 72 0.23 -2.59 3.94
C SER A 72 1.03 -3.55 3.04
N HIS A 73 2.32 -3.75 3.31
CA HIS A 73 3.21 -4.61 2.53
C HIS A 73 3.16 -6.06 3.02
N ARG A 74 2.17 -6.83 2.54
CA ARG A 74 1.92 -8.23 2.98
C ARG A 74 3.15 -9.12 2.96
N HIS A 75 3.98 -9.03 1.91
CA HIS A 75 5.19 -9.86 1.79
C HIS A 75 6.25 -9.50 2.83
N LEU A 76 6.49 -8.20 3.05
CA LEU A 76 7.44 -7.74 4.05
C LEU A 76 6.96 -8.08 5.46
N MET A 77 5.70 -7.77 5.77
CA MET A 77 5.08 -8.14 7.05
C MET A 77 5.12 -9.66 7.26
N GLY A 78 4.70 -10.43 6.26
CA GLY A 78 4.78 -11.90 6.32
C GLY A 78 6.20 -12.37 6.59
N ALA A 79 7.19 -11.90 5.85
CA ALA A 79 8.58 -12.30 6.01
C ALA A 79 9.14 -11.97 7.40
N MET A 80 8.76 -10.84 8.02
CA MET A 80 9.20 -10.47 9.37
C MET A 80 8.79 -11.50 10.43
N PHE A 81 7.58 -12.08 10.30
CA PHE A 81 7.01 -12.97 11.31
C PHE A 81 7.09 -14.47 10.95
N THR A 82 7.32 -14.80 9.68
CA THR A 82 7.38 -16.21 9.23
C THR A 82 8.76 -16.71 8.85
N SER A 83 9.74 -15.79 8.66
CA SER A 83 11.10 -16.20 8.31
C SER A 83 11.94 -16.52 9.55
N PRO A 84 12.55 -17.74 9.66
CA PRO A 84 13.41 -18.09 10.79
C PRO A 84 14.61 -17.18 11.00
N ALA A 85 15.04 -16.47 9.95
CA ALA A 85 16.18 -15.55 10.01
C ALA A 85 15.82 -14.17 10.62
N ARG A 86 14.55 -13.92 10.93
CA ARG A 86 14.10 -12.62 11.43
C ARG A 86 13.86 -12.64 12.94
N PRO A 87 14.15 -11.53 13.66
CA PRO A 87 13.96 -11.46 15.10
C PRO A 87 12.54 -11.77 15.58
N PHE A 88 11.50 -11.33 14.83
CA PHE A 88 10.10 -11.56 15.19
C PHE A 88 9.52 -12.90 14.75
N TYR A 89 10.36 -13.84 14.31
CA TYR A 89 9.89 -15.17 13.91
C TYR A 89 8.98 -15.82 14.95
N GLN A 90 7.78 -16.23 14.53
CA GLN A 90 6.76 -16.88 15.36
C GLN A 90 6.41 -16.15 16.67
N SER A 91 6.53 -14.82 16.71
CA SER A 91 6.27 -14.03 17.92
C SER A 91 4.87 -13.41 17.98
N VAL A 92 4.05 -13.60 16.96
CA VAL A 92 2.72 -12.99 16.83
C VAL A 92 1.71 -13.97 16.24
N THR A 93 0.43 -13.68 16.46
CA THR A 93 -0.67 -14.30 15.70
C THR A 93 -0.95 -13.44 14.47
N LEU A 94 -0.86 -14.03 13.28
CA LEU A 94 -1.13 -13.33 12.02
C LEU A 94 -2.65 -13.32 11.75
N ILE A 95 -3.19 -12.13 11.55
CA ILE A 95 -4.59 -11.93 11.18
C ILE A 95 -4.62 -11.32 9.77
N ASN A 96 -5.19 -12.04 8.82
CA ASN A 96 -5.44 -11.52 7.49
C ASN A 96 -6.78 -10.80 7.46
N LEU A 97 -6.78 -9.54 7.03
CA LEU A 97 -8.01 -8.79 6.79
C LEU A 97 -8.41 -8.96 5.32
N PRO A 98 -9.48 -9.71 5.03
CA PRO A 98 -10.03 -9.76 3.68
C PRO A 98 -10.71 -8.43 3.32
N PRO A 99 -10.98 -8.18 2.03
CA PRO A 99 -11.86 -7.09 1.63
C PRO A 99 -13.20 -7.14 2.38
N ILE A 100 -13.78 -5.99 2.66
CA ILE A 100 -15.16 -5.89 3.17
C ILE A 100 -16.09 -6.52 2.13
N SER A 101 -17.03 -7.36 2.53
CA SER A 101 -17.96 -7.97 1.58
C SER A 101 -18.77 -6.90 0.84
N VAL A 102 -19.08 -7.17 -0.42
CA VAL A 102 -19.84 -6.24 -1.27
C VAL A 102 -21.16 -5.84 -0.64
N ASP A 103 -21.88 -6.79 -0.01
CA ASP A 103 -23.17 -6.53 0.63
C ASP A 103 -23.06 -5.53 1.79
N LYS A 104 -22.06 -5.72 2.67
CA LYS A 104 -21.82 -4.79 3.79
C LYS A 104 -21.41 -3.40 3.30
N TYR A 105 -20.62 -3.35 2.23
CA TYR A 105 -20.21 -2.07 1.66
C TYR A 105 -21.39 -1.38 0.95
N ALA A 106 -22.25 -2.13 0.27
CA ALA A 106 -23.48 -1.60 -0.34
C ALA A 106 -24.44 -1.05 0.71
N GLU A 107 -24.67 -1.78 1.82
CA GLU A 107 -25.48 -1.31 2.94
C GLU A 107 -24.97 0.01 3.52
N PHE A 108 -23.65 0.11 3.70
CA PHE A 108 -23.00 1.34 4.14
C PHE A 108 -23.25 2.50 3.16
N CYS A 109 -23.08 2.29 1.86
CA CYS A 109 -23.29 3.31 0.84
C CYS A 109 -24.76 3.76 0.78
N LEU A 110 -25.69 2.80 0.74
CA LEU A 110 -27.13 3.07 0.74
C LEU A 110 -27.54 3.98 1.91
N LYS A 111 -27.13 3.63 3.13
CA LYS A 111 -27.40 4.42 4.33
C LYS A 111 -26.92 5.88 4.21
N HIS A 112 -25.76 6.11 3.58
CA HIS A 112 -25.23 7.46 3.41
C HIS A 112 -26.01 8.26 2.35
N PHE A 113 -26.42 7.64 1.25
CA PHE A 113 -27.23 8.26 0.21
C PHE A 113 -28.62 8.62 0.75
N GLU A 114 -29.30 7.69 1.40
CA GLU A 114 -30.65 7.88 1.97
C GLU A 114 -30.72 8.99 3.00
N ARG A 115 -29.67 9.15 3.82
CA ARG A 115 -29.63 10.24 4.85
C ARG A 115 -29.81 11.64 4.27
N VAL A 116 -29.58 11.85 3.00
CA VAL A 116 -29.69 13.14 2.30
C VAL A 116 -30.69 13.07 1.14
N SER A 117 -31.61 12.10 1.19
CA SER A 117 -32.66 11.88 0.18
C SER A 117 -32.08 11.69 -1.24
N LYS A 118 -30.96 11.02 -1.37
CA LYS A 118 -30.41 10.51 -2.64
C LYS A 118 -30.65 9.02 -2.73
N HIS A 119 -30.72 8.49 -3.94
CA HIS A 119 -30.88 7.06 -4.17
C HIS A 119 -29.63 6.46 -4.80
N LEU A 120 -29.42 5.17 -4.61
CA LEU A 120 -28.27 4.44 -5.13
C LEU A 120 -28.74 3.11 -5.71
N ASP A 121 -28.43 2.88 -6.98
CA ASP A 121 -28.51 1.54 -7.56
C ASP A 121 -27.33 0.70 -7.01
N THR A 122 -27.62 -0.44 -6.39
CA THR A 122 -26.61 -1.33 -5.81
C THR A 122 -25.65 -1.91 -6.84
N LEU A 123 -26.04 -1.96 -8.13
CA LEU A 123 -25.15 -2.34 -9.22
C LEU A 123 -23.93 -1.44 -9.31
N VAL A 124 -24.02 -0.16 -8.96
CA VAL A 124 -22.89 0.76 -8.87
C VAL A 124 -21.83 0.23 -7.92
N VAL A 125 -22.25 -0.25 -6.75
CA VAL A 125 -21.32 -0.78 -5.73
C VAL A 125 -20.71 -2.09 -6.21
N THR A 126 -21.49 -2.97 -6.80
CA THR A 126 -21.03 -4.25 -7.34
C THR A 126 -19.99 -4.05 -8.44
N GLU A 127 -20.26 -3.15 -9.39
CA GLU A 127 -19.33 -2.86 -10.49
C GLU A 127 -18.01 -2.26 -9.98
N LEU A 128 -18.06 -1.31 -9.04
CA LEU A 128 -16.88 -0.75 -8.42
C LEU A 128 -16.09 -1.80 -7.63
N TYR A 129 -16.81 -2.70 -6.94
CA TYR A 129 -16.19 -3.77 -6.18
C TYR A 129 -15.40 -4.72 -7.08
N GLU A 130 -15.95 -5.12 -8.21
CA GLU A 130 -15.27 -5.94 -9.20
C GLU A 130 -14.09 -5.20 -9.84
N ARG A 131 -14.31 -3.95 -10.25
CA ARG A 131 -13.29 -3.12 -10.92
C ARG A 131 -12.06 -2.87 -10.03
N PHE A 132 -12.25 -2.66 -8.73
CA PHE A 132 -11.18 -2.37 -7.77
C PHE A 132 -10.84 -3.54 -6.82
N ASN A 133 -11.33 -4.76 -7.12
CA ASN A 133 -11.09 -5.97 -6.31
C ASN A 133 -11.43 -5.79 -4.82
N GLY A 134 -12.46 -5.04 -4.50
CA GLY A 134 -12.91 -4.78 -3.14
C GLY A 134 -11.99 -3.88 -2.31
N ILE A 135 -11.02 -3.20 -2.95
CA ILE A 135 -10.14 -2.25 -2.25
C ILE A 135 -10.91 -0.98 -1.94
N THR A 136 -11.34 -0.86 -0.69
CA THR A 136 -12.26 0.18 -0.22
C THR A 136 -11.75 1.60 -0.45
N SER A 137 -10.44 1.85 -0.39
CA SER A 137 -9.88 3.18 -0.62
C SER A 137 -10.14 3.72 -2.04
N TYR A 138 -10.07 2.87 -3.06
CA TYR A 138 -10.40 3.25 -4.44
C TYR A 138 -11.90 3.41 -4.61
N MET A 139 -12.68 2.43 -4.13
CA MET A 139 -14.14 2.49 -4.18
C MET A 139 -14.68 3.75 -3.51
N GLN A 140 -14.18 4.10 -2.33
CA GLN A 140 -14.62 5.27 -1.57
C GLN A 140 -14.33 6.58 -2.31
N LYS A 141 -13.19 6.70 -2.99
CA LYS A 141 -12.88 7.89 -3.80
C LYS A 141 -13.89 8.08 -4.91
N VAL A 142 -14.22 7.01 -5.67
CA VAL A 142 -15.23 7.09 -6.74
C VAL A 142 -16.62 7.33 -6.16
N MET A 143 -17.01 6.63 -5.09
CA MET A 143 -18.30 6.81 -4.44
C MET A 143 -18.50 8.23 -3.90
N ASN A 144 -17.46 8.92 -3.43
CA ASN A 144 -17.53 10.32 -3.01
C ASN A 144 -17.89 11.25 -4.18
N ILE A 145 -17.33 11.02 -5.36
CA ILE A 145 -17.65 11.81 -6.55
C ILE A 145 -19.08 11.50 -7.00
N LEU A 146 -19.42 10.22 -7.10
CA LEU A 146 -20.79 9.79 -7.46
C LEU A 146 -21.82 10.38 -6.50
N PHE A 147 -21.53 10.38 -5.19
CA PHE A 147 -22.39 11.01 -4.18
C PHE A 147 -22.56 12.52 -4.43
N SER A 148 -21.49 13.19 -4.83
CA SER A 148 -21.52 14.64 -5.14
C SER A 148 -22.27 14.94 -6.44
N MET A 149 -22.13 14.07 -7.46
CA MET A 149 -22.79 14.20 -8.76
C MET A 149 -24.30 13.92 -8.69
N THR A 150 -24.73 13.09 -7.74
CA THR A 150 -26.16 12.73 -7.58
C THR A 150 -26.90 13.84 -6.84
N GLY A 151 -27.95 14.39 -7.45
CA GLY A 151 -28.82 15.39 -6.82
C GLY A 151 -29.75 14.79 -5.75
N THR A 152 -30.33 15.65 -4.92
CA THR A 152 -31.37 15.24 -3.96
C THR A 152 -32.62 14.75 -4.71
N GLY A 153 -33.12 13.58 -4.37
CA GLY A 153 -34.22 12.91 -5.06
C GLY A 153 -33.78 12.15 -6.32
N GLU A 154 -32.52 12.23 -6.73
CA GLU A 154 -32.01 11.51 -7.89
C GLU A 154 -31.40 10.16 -7.51
N ILE A 155 -31.23 9.30 -8.51
CA ILE A 155 -30.61 7.98 -8.37
C ILE A 155 -29.21 7.93 -9.02
N CYS A 156 -28.22 7.49 -8.28
CA CYS A 156 -26.91 7.15 -8.79
C CYS A 156 -26.98 5.82 -9.54
N ILE A 157 -26.57 5.80 -10.80
CA ILE A 157 -26.65 4.65 -11.70
C ILE A 157 -25.27 4.27 -12.26
N PRO A 158 -25.05 3.02 -12.74
CA PRO A 158 -23.76 2.54 -13.22
C PRO A 158 -23.13 3.39 -14.33
N SER A 159 -23.92 3.97 -15.22
CA SER A 159 -23.41 4.82 -16.31
C SER A 159 -22.67 6.10 -15.83
N MET A 160 -22.80 6.47 -14.57
CA MET A 160 -22.06 7.61 -13.99
C MET A 160 -20.64 7.25 -13.55
N ILE A 161 -20.30 5.95 -13.44
CA ILE A 161 -19.02 5.48 -12.89
C ILE A 161 -17.84 6.00 -13.70
N ASP A 162 -17.89 5.85 -15.03
CA ASP A 162 -16.77 6.25 -15.89
C ASP A 162 -16.54 7.76 -15.86
N THR A 163 -17.60 8.57 -15.77
CA THR A 163 -17.49 10.02 -15.58
C THR A 163 -16.78 10.34 -14.27
N ALA A 164 -17.21 9.73 -13.16
CA ALA A 164 -16.60 9.94 -11.85
C ALA A 164 -15.12 9.50 -11.80
N ILE A 165 -14.76 8.41 -12.47
CA ILE A 165 -13.37 7.98 -12.58
C ILE A 165 -12.57 8.98 -13.40
N ASN A 166 -13.09 9.44 -14.55
CA ASN A 166 -12.40 10.42 -15.40
C ASN A 166 -12.14 11.72 -14.65
N ASP A 167 -13.09 12.22 -13.87
CA ASP A 167 -12.90 13.40 -13.03
C ASP A 167 -11.75 13.21 -12.02
N LEU A 168 -11.63 12.02 -11.39
CA LEU A 168 -10.52 11.69 -10.52
C LEU A 168 -9.17 11.67 -11.25
N LEU A 169 -9.15 11.10 -12.45
CA LEU A 169 -7.94 11.02 -13.26
C LEU A 169 -7.48 12.40 -13.71
N ASP A 170 -8.42 13.27 -14.10
CA ASP A 170 -8.12 14.65 -14.53
C ASP A 170 -7.62 15.48 -13.36
N PHE A 171 -8.23 15.34 -12.18
CA PHE A 171 -7.75 16.00 -10.96
C PHE A 171 -6.33 15.60 -10.57
N SER A 172 -5.94 14.36 -10.86
CA SER A 172 -4.63 13.82 -10.49
C SER A 172 -3.58 13.94 -11.60
N ALA A 173 -3.94 14.45 -12.79
CA ALA A 173 -3.12 14.41 -13.99
C ALA A 173 -1.74 15.05 -13.81
N ASP A 174 -1.68 16.25 -13.24
CA ASP A 174 -0.41 16.98 -13.01
C ASP A 174 0.51 16.21 -12.05
N THR A 175 -0.07 15.57 -11.04
CA THR A 175 0.69 14.74 -10.08
C THR A 175 1.29 13.52 -10.78
N TYR A 176 0.52 12.83 -11.61
CA TYR A 176 0.99 11.66 -12.35
C TYR A 176 2.05 12.01 -13.40
N ASP A 177 1.88 13.12 -14.12
CA ASP A 177 2.90 13.62 -15.05
C ASP A 177 4.19 13.98 -14.31
N ALA A 178 4.12 14.63 -13.16
CA ALA A 178 5.29 14.95 -12.33
C ALA A 178 6.02 13.69 -11.85
N LEU A 179 5.29 12.66 -11.41
CA LEU A 179 5.87 11.38 -11.01
C LEU A 179 6.58 10.67 -12.16
N LEU A 180 5.98 10.67 -13.37
CA LEU A 180 6.62 10.13 -14.56
C LEU A 180 7.90 10.90 -14.95
N TYR A 181 7.87 12.22 -14.83
CA TYR A 181 9.02 13.06 -15.16
C TYR A 181 10.22 12.81 -14.24
N GLN A 182 9.96 12.62 -12.95
CA GLN A 182 11.00 12.32 -11.95
C GLN A 182 11.55 10.89 -12.07
N MET A 183 10.86 10.00 -12.79
CA MET A 183 11.26 8.61 -12.92
C MET A 183 12.42 8.48 -13.92
N PRO A 184 13.52 7.77 -13.58
CA PRO A 184 14.59 7.47 -14.52
C PRO A 184 14.03 6.79 -15.79
N GLU A 185 14.53 7.16 -16.94
CA GLU A 185 14.00 6.74 -18.25
C GLU A 185 13.78 5.22 -18.36
N LYS A 186 14.78 4.43 -17.95
CA LYS A 186 14.68 2.95 -17.97
C LYS A 186 13.56 2.42 -17.07
N GLN A 187 13.36 3.05 -15.92
CA GLN A 187 12.26 2.68 -15.01
C GLN A 187 10.91 3.08 -15.61
N ARG A 188 10.82 4.28 -16.17
CA ARG A 188 9.60 4.80 -16.80
C ARG A 188 9.11 3.92 -17.95
N ILE A 189 10.00 3.49 -18.85
CA ILE A 189 9.63 2.63 -19.98
C ILE A 189 9.11 1.27 -19.49
N VAL A 190 9.77 0.65 -18.51
CA VAL A 190 9.31 -0.62 -17.92
C VAL A 190 8.01 -0.44 -17.14
N PHE A 191 7.85 0.66 -16.43
CA PHE A 191 6.62 1.01 -15.71
C PHE A 191 5.43 1.14 -16.65
N MET A 192 5.59 1.86 -17.77
CA MET A 192 4.57 1.98 -18.81
C MET A 192 4.22 0.63 -19.45
N ALA A 193 5.20 -0.23 -19.70
CA ALA A 193 4.97 -1.57 -20.22
C ALA A 193 4.15 -2.44 -19.26
N ILE A 194 4.42 -2.35 -17.95
CA ILE A 194 3.64 -3.04 -16.92
C ILE A 194 2.21 -2.48 -16.85
N ALA A 195 2.07 -1.15 -16.91
CA ALA A 195 0.75 -0.49 -16.91
C ALA A 195 -0.11 -0.90 -18.13
N ALA A 196 0.52 -1.06 -19.31
CA ALA A 196 -0.18 -1.50 -20.53
C ALA A 196 -0.74 -2.93 -20.40
N GLU A 197 -0.01 -3.83 -19.72
CA GLU A 197 -0.49 -5.20 -19.49
C GLU A 197 -1.56 -5.27 -18.38
N GLY A 198 -1.58 -4.28 -17.47
CA GLY A 198 -2.43 -4.32 -16.28
C GLY A 198 -1.94 -5.37 -15.27
N LYS A 199 -1.86 -6.63 -15.68
CA LYS A 199 -1.33 -7.78 -14.92
C LYS A 199 -0.18 -8.42 -15.69
N ALA A 200 1.02 -7.83 -15.56
CA ALA A 200 2.19 -8.26 -16.31
C ALA A 200 2.83 -9.53 -15.72
N LYS A 201 3.12 -10.49 -16.57
CA LYS A 201 3.82 -11.74 -16.22
C LYS A 201 5.09 -11.88 -17.05
N ALA A 202 6.06 -12.63 -16.52
CA ALA A 202 7.30 -12.98 -17.24
C ALA A 202 7.96 -11.75 -17.92
N ILE A 203 8.00 -10.60 -17.21
CA ILE A 203 8.44 -9.30 -17.75
C ILE A 203 9.90 -9.27 -18.23
N SER A 204 10.72 -10.23 -17.81
CA SER A 204 12.09 -10.40 -18.30
C SER A 204 12.22 -11.39 -19.48
N SER A 205 11.09 -11.93 -19.98
CA SER A 205 11.09 -12.82 -21.15
C SER A 205 11.48 -12.07 -22.41
N GLY A 206 12.08 -12.83 -23.38
CA GLY A 206 12.40 -12.27 -24.69
C GLY A 206 11.17 -11.69 -25.42
N ASP A 207 10.00 -12.29 -25.21
CA ASP A 207 8.74 -11.83 -25.83
C ASP A 207 8.28 -10.48 -25.25
N PHE A 208 8.31 -10.33 -23.92
CA PHE A 208 7.97 -9.06 -23.28
C PHE A 208 8.97 -7.95 -23.67
N VAL A 209 10.27 -8.27 -23.63
CA VAL A 209 11.35 -7.34 -24.03
C VAL A 209 11.16 -6.87 -25.48
N ARG A 210 10.83 -7.77 -26.41
CA ARG A 210 10.57 -7.43 -27.83
C ARG A 210 9.29 -6.65 -28.00
N LYS A 211 8.19 -7.07 -27.34
CA LYS A 211 6.88 -6.41 -27.43
C LYS A 211 6.96 -4.93 -27.09
N TYR A 212 7.67 -4.60 -26.01
CA TYR A 212 7.78 -3.24 -25.50
C TYR A 212 9.09 -2.53 -25.88
N LYS A 213 9.86 -3.13 -26.81
CA LYS A 213 11.14 -2.59 -27.31
C LYS A 213 12.11 -2.20 -26.18
N LEU A 214 12.15 -3.04 -25.13
CA LEU A 214 13.02 -2.83 -23.98
C LEU A 214 14.45 -3.21 -24.31
N GLN A 215 15.42 -2.65 -23.57
CA GLN A 215 16.85 -2.80 -23.90
C GLN A 215 17.34 -4.25 -23.74
N SER A 216 17.07 -4.90 -22.60
CA SER A 216 17.45 -6.28 -22.28
C SER A 216 16.72 -6.78 -21.04
N ALA A 217 16.72 -8.10 -20.83
CA ALA A 217 16.16 -8.73 -19.62
C ALA A 217 16.84 -8.23 -18.33
N SER A 218 18.18 -8.02 -18.36
CA SER A 218 18.92 -7.51 -17.21
C SER A 218 18.56 -6.06 -16.88
N SER A 219 18.37 -5.22 -17.90
CA SER A 219 17.93 -3.84 -17.74
C SER A 219 16.52 -3.78 -17.14
N VAL A 220 15.60 -4.67 -17.58
CA VAL A 220 14.25 -4.80 -17.00
C VAL A 220 14.34 -5.19 -15.54
N SER A 221 15.11 -6.21 -15.18
CA SER A 221 15.27 -6.67 -13.79
C SER A 221 15.80 -5.54 -12.87
N SER A 222 16.77 -4.77 -13.35
CA SER A 222 17.30 -3.62 -12.60
C SER A 222 16.24 -2.51 -12.42
N ALA A 223 15.50 -2.19 -13.47
CA ALA A 223 14.43 -1.18 -13.42
C ALA A 223 13.31 -1.60 -12.46
N VAL A 224 12.88 -2.87 -12.53
CA VAL A 224 11.85 -3.45 -11.66
C VAL A 224 12.25 -3.40 -10.19
N LYS A 225 13.50 -3.70 -9.87
CA LYS A 225 14.01 -3.57 -8.50
C LYS A 225 13.78 -2.16 -7.96
N GLY A 226 14.17 -1.13 -8.72
CA GLY A 226 13.99 0.26 -8.31
C GLY A 226 12.52 0.70 -8.27
N LEU A 227 11.65 0.13 -9.12
CA LEU A 227 10.21 0.40 -9.09
C LEU A 227 9.53 -0.23 -7.86
N LEU A 228 9.95 -1.45 -7.47
CA LEU A 228 9.48 -2.12 -6.25
C LEU A 228 9.96 -1.41 -4.98
N GLU A 229 11.23 -0.98 -4.94
CA GLU A 229 11.80 -0.25 -3.80
C GLU A 229 11.09 1.10 -3.53
N LYS A 230 10.55 1.71 -4.60
CA LYS A 230 9.82 2.98 -4.54
C LYS A 230 8.31 2.82 -4.48
N ASP A 231 7.81 1.61 -4.37
CA ASP A 231 6.39 1.28 -4.33
C ASP A 231 5.58 1.75 -5.56
N PHE A 232 6.21 1.89 -6.75
CA PHE A 232 5.48 2.18 -7.99
C PHE A 232 4.75 0.96 -8.54
N ILE A 233 5.28 -0.23 -8.29
CA ILE A 233 4.68 -1.50 -8.69
C ILE A 233 4.64 -2.47 -7.52
N THR A 234 3.73 -3.42 -7.61
CA THR A 234 3.65 -4.58 -6.72
C THR A 234 4.01 -5.85 -7.45
N TYR A 235 4.45 -6.86 -6.69
CA TYR A 235 4.68 -8.20 -7.17
C TYR A 235 4.02 -9.21 -6.27
N ASP A 236 3.13 -10.02 -6.82
CA ASP A 236 2.50 -11.13 -6.12
C ASP A 236 2.33 -12.33 -7.06
N LYS A 237 2.77 -13.51 -6.63
CA LYS A 237 2.61 -14.80 -7.34
C LYS A 237 2.97 -14.75 -8.83
N GLY A 238 4.07 -14.07 -9.17
CA GLY A 238 4.53 -13.95 -10.56
C GLY A 238 3.87 -12.84 -11.37
N ILE A 239 3.03 -12.02 -10.77
CA ILE A 239 2.31 -10.92 -11.41
C ILE A 239 2.86 -9.59 -10.92
N TYR A 240 3.22 -8.72 -11.85
CA TYR A 240 3.56 -7.32 -11.61
C TYR A 240 2.38 -6.44 -11.98
N GLN A 241 2.08 -5.46 -11.14
CA GLN A 241 1.00 -4.48 -11.35
C GLN A 241 1.45 -3.11 -10.87
N VAL A 242 0.92 -2.05 -11.45
CA VAL A 242 1.07 -0.71 -10.90
C VAL A 242 0.41 -0.67 -9.52
N TYR A 243 1.09 -0.08 -8.54
CA TYR A 243 0.59 -0.01 -7.17
C TYR A 243 -0.67 0.84 -7.08
N ASP A 244 -0.65 2.05 -7.65
CA ASP A 244 -1.81 2.94 -7.71
C ASP A 244 -2.66 2.62 -8.95
N GLN A 245 -3.87 2.08 -8.72
CA GLN A 245 -4.78 1.70 -9.79
C GLN A 245 -5.31 2.91 -10.58
N PHE A 246 -5.46 4.09 -9.97
CA PHE A 246 -5.83 5.30 -10.71
C PHE A 246 -4.68 5.77 -11.58
N PHE A 247 -3.44 5.68 -11.11
CA PHE A 247 -2.28 5.98 -11.95
C PHE A 247 -2.22 5.04 -13.16
N GLN A 248 -2.47 3.74 -12.97
CA GLN A 248 -2.57 2.78 -14.08
C GLN A 248 -3.65 3.18 -15.08
N LEU A 249 -4.87 3.47 -14.63
CA LEU A 249 -5.96 3.90 -15.50
C LEU A 249 -5.64 5.20 -16.25
N TRP A 250 -5.01 6.14 -15.57
CA TRP A 250 -4.57 7.39 -16.20
C TRP A 250 -3.52 7.15 -17.30
N LEU A 251 -2.53 6.28 -17.04
CA LEU A 251 -1.54 5.89 -18.06
C LEU A 251 -2.22 5.25 -19.27
N GLN A 252 -3.13 4.32 -19.05
CA GLN A 252 -3.86 3.62 -20.10
C GLN A 252 -4.70 4.58 -20.95
N ARG A 253 -5.28 5.60 -20.32
CA ARG A 253 -6.08 6.62 -21.01
C ARG A 253 -5.23 7.63 -21.81
N ASN A 254 -4.10 8.07 -21.29
CA ASN A 254 -3.39 9.26 -21.78
C ASN A 254 -2.03 9.00 -22.42
N LYS A 255 -1.40 7.86 -22.17
CA LYS A 255 0.00 7.62 -22.56
C LYS A 255 0.21 6.29 -23.31
N LEU A 256 -0.78 5.43 -23.37
CA LEU A 256 -0.74 4.10 -24.00
C LEU A 256 -1.79 3.98 -25.09
#